data_bfe273da0eaa895c8665ffa89019fe38
#
_entry.id   bfe273da0eaa895c8665ffa89019fe38
#
_cell.length_a   1.000
_cell.length_b   1.000
_cell.length_c   1.000
_cell.angle_alpha   90.00
_cell.angle_beta   90.00
_cell.angle_gamma   90.00
#
_symmetry.space_group_name_H-M   'P 1'
#
loop_
_entity.id
_entity.type
_entity.pdbx_description
1 polymer ?
#
loop_
_entity_poly.entity_id
_entity_poly.type
_entity_poly.pdbx_seq_one_letter_code
_entity_poly.pdbx_strand_id
1 'polypeptide(L)'
;GNTSTAVRKVHVIDKPAYNDGSMEGPKVIYLTFDDGPYKYTDQLLDILDKYNVKATFFTTSAYPDYAYCIKEEAQRGHTVAVHTATHNYSKLYASTDAYWADFDQQNAVIEQQTGSKSKLFRFPGGSSNTVSKNYCKGVVSQIAQQSKEKGYVYFDWNVSSGDAGETNSSDVVFNNVTSQVAANSQYGKPSVVLQHDIKDFSVNAVERIIQWVLENGYSFKPL
;
A
#
# COMPACT_ATOMS: atom_id res chain seq x y z
N GLY A 1 -25.99 -19.67 6.01
CA GLY A 1 -25.38 -18.71 5.12
C GLY A 1 -23.87 -18.81 5.21
N ASN A 2 -23.22 -19.28 4.14
CA ASN A 2 -21.76 -19.35 4.07
C ASN A 2 -21.20 -17.96 3.91
N THR A 3 -20.63 -17.37 4.93
CA THR A 3 -19.73 -16.23 4.83
C THR A 3 -18.40 -16.72 4.28
N SER A 4 -18.22 -16.67 2.97
CA SER A 4 -16.91 -16.87 2.37
C SER A 4 -16.06 -15.61 2.63
N THR A 5 -15.21 -15.67 3.62
CA THR A 5 -14.13 -14.70 3.80
C THR A 5 -13.18 -14.89 2.61
N ALA A 6 -13.24 -14.00 1.64
CA ALA A 6 -12.29 -13.99 0.53
C ALA A 6 -10.92 -13.59 1.09
N VAL A 7 -10.15 -14.56 1.53
CA VAL A 7 -8.74 -14.37 1.83
C VAL A 7 -8.04 -14.09 0.50
N ARG A 8 -7.83 -12.81 0.20
CA ARG A 8 -7.02 -12.42 -0.95
C ARG A 8 -5.59 -12.87 -0.68
N LYS A 9 -5.11 -13.81 -1.49
CA LYS A 9 -3.71 -14.25 -1.43
C LYS A 9 -2.83 -13.05 -1.78
N VAL A 10 -1.93 -12.69 -0.86
CA VAL A 10 -0.80 -11.82 -1.20
C VAL A 10 0.07 -12.61 -2.17
N HIS A 11 0.14 -12.16 -3.41
CA HIS A 11 1.08 -12.72 -4.36
C HIS A 11 2.45 -12.08 -4.11
N VAL A 12 3.24 -12.70 -3.25
CA VAL A 12 4.66 -12.41 -3.17
C VAL A 12 5.30 -13.09 -4.37
N ILE A 13 5.66 -12.29 -5.35
CA ILE A 13 6.45 -12.78 -6.48
C ILE A 13 7.91 -12.69 -6.06
N ASP A 14 8.56 -13.84 -5.96
CA ASP A 14 9.97 -14.03 -5.63
C ASP A 14 10.69 -12.82 -5.01
N LYS A 15 11.22 -13.03 -3.80
CA LYS A 15 11.96 -12.08 -2.94
C LYS A 15 12.05 -10.65 -3.47
N PRO A 16 11.34 -9.69 -2.87
CA PRO A 16 11.51 -8.28 -3.24
C PRO A 16 12.98 -7.89 -3.09
N ALA A 17 13.53 -7.28 -4.12
CA ALA A 17 14.94 -6.90 -4.16
C ALA A 17 15.33 -5.83 -3.11
N TYR A 18 14.38 -5.32 -2.34
CA TYR A 18 14.53 -4.21 -1.40
C TYR A 18 14.32 -4.56 0.06
N ASN A 19 13.65 -5.62 0.31
CA ASN A 19 13.64 -6.19 1.63
C ASN A 19 14.77 -7.23 1.63
N ASP A 20 15.47 -7.41 2.73
CA ASP A 20 16.36 -8.55 2.95
C ASP A 20 15.63 -9.90 2.82
N GLY A 21 14.48 -9.85 2.20
CA GLY A 21 13.74 -10.88 1.51
C GLY A 21 12.80 -11.66 2.32
N SER A 22 12.50 -11.28 3.48
CA SER A 22 11.56 -12.05 4.25
C SER A 22 10.41 -11.18 4.69
N MET A 23 9.24 -11.39 4.09
CA MET A 23 8.03 -11.16 4.86
C MET A 23 8.11 -12.15 6.03
N GLU A 24 8.65 -11.65 7.13
CA GLU A 24 8.90 -12.45 8.32
C GLU A 24 7.57 -12.79 8.98
N GLY A 25 7.52 -13.92 9.57
CA GLY A 25 6.52 -14.58 10.39
C GLY A 25 5.25 -13.87 10.90
N PRO A 26 4.45 -14.56 11.65
CA PRO A 26 3.06 -14.14 11.95
C PRO A 26 2.95 -12.91 12.86
N LYS A 27 4.06 -12.42 13.38
CA LYS A 27 4.11 -11.27 14.29
C LYS A 27 4.67 -9.99 13.61
N VAL A 28 4.81 -9.99 12.28
CA VAL A 28 5.26 -8.82 11.53
C VAL A 28 4.10 -8.18 10.77
N ILE A 29 4.00 -6.86 10.92
CA ILE A 29 2.98 -6.02 10.32
C ILE A 29 3.64 -5.04 9.35
N TYR A 30 3.15 -4.99 8.13
CA TYR A 30 3.51 -4.01 7.11
C TYR A 30 2.35 -3.02 6.98
N LEU A 31 2.50 -1.81 7.56
CA LEU A 31 1.55 -0.73 7.33
C LEU A 31 1.80 -0.15 5.95
N THR A 32 0.75 -0.07 5.14
CA THR A 32 0.84 0.51 3.81
C THR A 32 -0.28 1.52 3.59
N PHE A 33 0.05 2.62 2.92
CA PHE A 33 -0.86 3.73 2.65
C PHE A 33 -0.87 4.01 1.16
N ASP A 34 -2.07 4.06 0.57
CA ASP A 34 -2.30 4.27 -0.85
C ASP A 34 -2.89 5.65 -1.12
N ASP A 35 -2.80 6.11 -2.36
CA ASP A 35 -3.40 7.32 -2.95
C ASP A 35 -2.77 8.66 -2.57
N GLY A 36 -1.98 8.73 -1.51
CA GLY A 36 -1.30 9.96 -1.10
C GLY A 36 -0.15 10.39 -2.04
N PRO A 37 0.59 11.42 -1.66
CA PRO A 37 0.42 12.19 -0.42
C PRO A 37 -0.76 13.19 -0.45
N TYR A 38 -1.26 13.55 0.73
CA TYR A 38 -2.34 14.53 0.89
C TYR A 38 -2.19 15.30 2.22
N LYS A 39 -3.12 16.20 2.51
CA LYS A 39 -3.08 17.09 3.69
C LYS A 39 -2.98 16.40 5.05
N TYR A 40 -3.20 15.09 5.12
CA TYR A 40 -3.08 14.32 6.36
C TYR A 40 -1.77 13.52 6.44
N THR A 41 -0.95 13.54 5.37
CA THR A 41 0.29 12.76 5.31
C THR A 41 1.31 13.25 6.33
N ASP A 42 1.47 14.57 6.55
CA ASP A 42 2.36 15.12 7.58
C ASP A 42 1.96 14.62 8.99
N GLN A 43 0.66 14.67 9.33
CA GLN A 43 0.14 14.14 10.59
C GLN A 43 0.46 12.64 10.74
N LEU A 44 0.29 11.87 9.68
CA LEU A 44 0.61 10.44 9.68
C LEU A 44 2.10 10.20 9.92
N LEU A 45 2.97 10.95 9.26
CA LEU A 45 4.42 10.86 9.44
C LEU A 45 4.84 11.16 10.88
N ASP A 46 4.24 12.17 11.51
CA ASP A 46 4.50 12.52 12.91
C ASP A 46 4.04 11.40 13.87
N ILE A 47 2.90 10.75 13.60
CA ILE A 47 2.45 9.58 14.36
C ILE A 47 3.45 8.43 14.22
N LEU A 48 3.89 8.11 13.00
CA LEU A 48 4.85 7.03 12.75
C LEU A 48 6.20 7.29 13.43
N ASP A 49 6.70 8.52 13.38
CA ASP A 49 7.95 8.91 14.04
C ASP A 49 7.87 8.82 15.57
N LYS A 50 6.73 9.23 16.17
CA LYS A 50 6.50 9.14 17.62
C LYS A 50 6.73 7.73 18.16
N TYR A 51 6.42 6.70 17.38
CA TYR A 51 6.57 5.29 17.75
C TYR A 51 7.76 4.61 17.08
N ASN A 52 8.58 5.36 16.33
CA ASN A 52 9.68 4.82 15.49
C ASN A 52 9.22 3.67 14.57
N VAL A 53 8.04 3.79 13.99
CA VAL A 53 7.47 2.84 13.05
C VAL A 53 7.78 3.28 11.63
N LYS A 54 8.22 2.34 10.77
CA LYS A 54 8.40 2.58 9.35
C LYS A 54 7.31 1.87 8.56
N ALA A 55 6.79 2.56 7.53
CA ALA A 55 5.67 2.14 6.70
C ALA A 55 6.05 2.20 5.21
N THR A 56 5.12 1.79 4.35
CA THR A 56 5.26 1.92 2.89
C THR A 56 4.14 2.78 2.35
N PHE A 57 4.50 3.77 1.53
CA PHE A 57 3.58 4.69 0.87
C PHE A 57 3.54 4.38 -0.63
N PHE A 58 2.37 3.99 -1.14
CA PHE A 58 2.12 3.83 -2.57
C PHE A 58 1.53 5.13 -3.11
N THR A 59 2.39 5.98 -3.66
CA THR A 59 2.10 7.38 -3.95
C THR A 59 1.51 7.61 -5.32
N THR A 60 0.73 8.70 -5.44
CA THR A 60 0.16 9.22 -6.69
C THR A 60 0.56 10.67 -6.93
N SER A 61 0.20 11.23 -8.08
CA SER A 61 0.30 12.67 -8.39
C SER A 61 -1.05 13.39 -8.33
N ALA A 62 -2.05 12.80 -7.66
CA ALA A 62 -3.39 13.35 -7.57
C ALA A 62 -3.45 14.71 -6.83
N TYR A 63 -2.51 14.96 -5.93
CA TYR A 63 -2.47 16.15 -5.07
C TYR A 63 -1.10 16.83 -5.14
N PRO A 64 -0.79 17.56 -6.21
CA PRO A 64 0.56 18.08 -6.48
C PRO A 64 1.09 19.05 -5.41
N ASP A 65 0.21 19.74 -4.70
CA ASP A 65 0.59 20.65 -3.61
C ASP A 65 1.25 19.93 -2.43
N TYR A 66 1.04 18.62 -2.30
CA TYR A 66 1.61 17.76 -1.25
C TYR A 66 2.75 16.88 -1.73
N ALA A 67 3.22 17.03 -2.98
CA ALA A 67 4.29 16.21 -3.54
C ALA A 67 5.60 16.26 -2.72
N TYR A 68 5.82 17.32 -1.93
CA TYR A 68 6.95 17.43 -1.01
C TYR A 68 6.96 16.33 0.07
N CYS A 69 5.79 15.81 0.46
CA CYS A 69 5.70 14.73 1.45
C CYS A 69 6.41 13.46 0.97
N ILE A 70 6.50 13.20 -0.34
CA ILE A 70 7.25 12.06 -0.90
C ILE A 70 8.72 12.10 -0.44
N LYS A 71 9.31 13.30 -0.43
CA LYS A 71 10.66 13.50 0.08
C LYS A 71 10.73 13.26 1.60
N GLU A 72 9.74 13.79 2.35
CA GLU A 72 9.66 13.59 3.80
C GLU A 72 9.49 12.11 4.17
N GLU A 73 8.63 11.37 3.46
CA GLU A 73 8.48 9.92 3.62
C GLU A 73 9.83 9.21 3.50
N ALA A 74 10.57 9.48 2.43
CA ALA A 74 11.88 8.86 2.21
C ALA A 74 12.91 9.28 3.25
N GLN A 75 12.99 10.57 3.60
CA GLN A 75 13.96 11.09 4.58
C GLN A 75 13.72 10.57 5.98
N ARG A 76 12.47 10.31 6.36
CA ARG A 76 12.07 9.69 7.62
C ARG A 76 12.21 8.17 7.61
N GLY A 77 12.74 7.58 6.52
CA GLY A 77 13.09 6.16 6.40
C GLY A 77 11.92 5.23 6.08
N HIS A 78 10.86 5.77 5.52
CA HIS A 78 9.76 4.98 4.95
C HIS A 78 10.10 4.50 3.54
N THR A 79 9.45 3.43 3.09
CA THR A 79 9.52 3.00 1.69
C THR A 79 8.51 3.80 0.86
N VAL A 80 9.02 4.45 -0.21
CA VAL A 80 8.18 5.12 -1.20
C VAL A 80 8.03 4.23 -2.43
N ALA A 81 6.79 4.02 -2.85
CA ALA A 81 6.44 3.12 -3.94
C ALA A 81 5.42 3.75 -4.90
N VAL A 82 5.26 3.17 -6.07
CA VAL A 82 4.37 3.70 -7.12
C VAL A 82 2.96 3.15 -6.96
N HIS A 83 1.95 4.06 -6.94
CA HIS A 83 0.54 3.68 -7.10
C HIS A 83 -0.08 4.18 -8.40
N THR A 84 0.70 4.67 -9.33
CA THR A 84 0.35 5.38 -10.56
C THR A 84 0.21 6.89 -10.40
N ALA A 85 0.32 7.65 -11.49
CA ALA A 85 0.23 9.11 -11.42
C ALA A 85 -1.23 9.59 -11.28
N THR A 86 -2.15 9.00 -12.04
CA THR A 86 -3.52 9.51 -12.16
C THR A 86 -4.55 8.74 -11.37
N HIS A 87 -4.30 7.50 -10.99
CA HIS A 87 -5.27 6.57 -10.42
C HIS A 87 -6.58 6.46 -11.22
N ASN A 88 -6.55 6.79 -12.50
CA ASN A 88 -7.73 6.78 -13.37
C ASN A 88 -7.84 5.44 -14.11
N TYR A 89 -8.76 4.59 -13.68
CA TYR A 89 -8.94 3.23 -14.21
C TYR A 89 -9.14 3.19 -15.72
N SER A 90 -9.91 4.13 -16.30
CA SER A 90 -10.19 4.16 -17.73
C SER A 90 -8.95 4.50 -18.56
N LYS A 91 -8.02 5.27 -18.00
CA LYS A 91 -6.73 5.58 -18.62
C LYS A 91 -5.73 4.46 -18.39
N LEU A 92 -5.55 4.06 -17.13
CA LEU A 92 -4.55 3.06 -16.73
C LEU A 92 -4.76 1.71 -17.39
N TYR A 93 -5.98 1.24 -17.39
CA TYR A 93 -6.31 -0.10 -17.85
C TYR A 93 -6.80 -0.17 -19.30
N ALA A 94 -6.62 0.91 -20.07
CA ALA A 94 -6.88 0.92 -21.51
C ALA A 94 -5.92 0.00 -22.29
N SER A 95 -4.66 -0.07 -21.86
CA SER A 95 -3.63 -0.95 -22.40
C SER A 95 -2.45 -1.08 -21.44
N THR A 96 -1.55 -2.03 -21.69
CA THR A 96 -0.29 -2.13 -20.94
C THR A 96 0.59 -0.89 -21.13
N ASP A 97 0.64 -0.34 -22.34
CA ASP A 97 1.44 0.87 -22.63
C ASP A 97 0.91 2.09 -21.88
N ALA A 98 -0.43 2.24 -21.82
CA ALA A 98 -1.06 3.31 -21.05
C ALA A 98 -0.74 3.19 -19.54
N TYR A 99 -0.76 1.98 -18.99
CA TYR A 99 -0.38 1.73 -17.61
C TYR A 99 1.08 2.12 -17.34
N TRP A 100 2.01 1.64 -18.17
CA TRP A 100 3.42 1.92 -17.96
C TRP A 100 3.78 3.39 -18.16
N ALA A 101 3.11 4.09 -19.06
CA ALA A 101 3.29 5.53 -19.22
C ALA A 101 2.87 6.32 -17.97
N ASP A 102 1.75 5.97 -17.37
CA ASP A 102 1.26 6.58 -16.13
C ASP A 102 2.14 6.18 -14.91
N PHE A 103 2.57 4.92 -14.84
CA PHE A 103 3.53 4.43 -13.87
C PHE A 103 4.86 5.20 -13.94
N ASP A 104 5.42 5.35 -15.14
CA ASP A 104 6.70 6.04 -15.35
C ASP A 104 6.59 7.52 -14.99
N GLN A 105 5.44 8.14 -15.21
CA GLN A 105 5.18 9.52 -14.78
C GLN A 105 5.28 9.64 -13.25
N GLN A 106 4.62 8.74 -12.49
CA GLN A 106 4.73 8.77 -11.02
C GLN A 106 6.14 8.43 -10.55
N ASN A 107 6.79 7.48 -11.19
CA ASN A 107 8.15 7.09 -10.81
C ASN A 107 9.18 8.21 -11.09
N ALA A 108 8.94 9.05 -12.08
CA ALA A 108 9.74 10.26 -12.30
C ALA A 108 9.55 11.32 -11.19
N VAL A 109 8.32 11.46 -10.67
CA VAL A 109 8.06 12.32 -9.50
C VAL A 109 8.79 11.79 -8.27
N ILE A 110 8.73 10.48 -8.01
CA ILE A 110 9.47 9.85 -6.91
C ILE A 110 10.97 10.10 -7.06
N GLU A 111 11.54 9.87 -8.25
CA GLU A 111 12.96 10.14 -8.53
C GLU A 111 13.34 11.60 -8.28
N GLN A 112 12.50 12.55 -8.71
CA GLN A 112 12.73 13.97 -8.47
C GLN A 112 12.76 14.32 -6.98
N GLN A 113 11.90 13.70 -6.17
CA GLN A 113 11.78 13.98 -4.74
C GLN A 113 12.82 13.24 -3.89
N THR A 114 13.20 12.02 -4.29
CA THR A 114 14.01 11.11 -3.46
C THR A 114 15.42 10.85 -4.01
N GLY A 115 15.67 11.21 -5.27
CA GLY A 115 16.94 10.94 -5.98
C GLY A 115 17.01 9.56 -6.63
N SER A 116 15.98 8.71 -6.50
CA SER A 116 15.96 7.38 -7.12
C SER A 116 14.56 6.91 -7.46
N LYS A 117 14.45 6.09 -8.50
CA LYS A 117 13.19 5.42 -8.87
C LYS A 117 12.87 4.29 -7.91
N SER A 118 11.58 4.11 -7.63
CA SER A 118 11.10 2.95 -6.90
C SER A 118 11.02 1.72 -7.81
N LYS A 119 11.28 0.55 -7.20
CA LYS A 119 11.04 -0.76 -7.83
C LYS A 119 9.75 -1.42 -7.33
N LEU A 120 9.13 -0.83 -6.33
CA LEU A 120 7.92 -1.34 -5.71
C LEU A 120 6.69 -0.59 -6.24
N PHE A 121 5.59 -1.33 -6.39
CA PHE A 121 4.33 -0.73 -6.78
C PHE A 121 3.12 -1.51 -6.26
N ARG A 122 1.97 -0.89 -6.33
CA ARG A 122 0.66 -1.51 -6.11
C ARG A 122 -0.28 -1.14 -7.22
N PHE A 123 -1.02 -2.13 -7.72
CA PHE A 123 -2.07 -1.90 -8.70
C PHE A 123 -3.24 -1.14 -8.06
N PRO A 124 -3.78 -0.07 -8.69
CA PRO A 124 -5.08 0.47 -8.33
C PRO A 124 -6.15 -0.62 -8.28
N GLY A 125 -6.78 -0.79 -7.10
CA GLY A 125 -7.73 -1.87 -6.85
C GLY A 125 -7.13 -3.25 -6.64
N GLY A 126 -5.80 -3.38 -6.61
CA GLY A 126 -5.07 -4.64 -6.43
C GLY A 126 -4.92 -5.47 -7.71
N SER A 127 -4.02 -6.45 -7.68
CA SER A 127 -3.71 -7.31 -8.84
C SER A 127 -4.86 -8.25 -9.23
N SER A 128 -5.83 -8.43 -8.35
CA SER A 128 -7.02 -9.27 -8.58
C SER A 128 -8.28 -8.46 -8.93
N ASN A 129 -8.18 -7.13 -9.13
CA ASN A 129 -9.33 -6.31 -9.44
C ASN A 129 -10.06 -6.77 -10.71
N THR A 130 -11.37 -6.64 -10.71
CA THR A 130 -12.21 -7.00 -11.87
C THR A 130 -12.59 -5.80 -12.72
N VAL A 131 -12.43 -4.59 -12.21
CA VAL A 131 -12.81 -3.33 -12.87
C VAL A 131 -11.99 -3.11 -14.15
N SER A 132 -10.69 -3.48 -14.13
CA SER A 132 -9.79 -3.40 -15.27
C SER A 132 -10.31 -4.14 -16.52
N LYS A 133 -11.10 -5.21 -16.32
CA LYS A 133 -11.68 -6.01 -17.42
C LYS A 133 -12.70 -5.22 -18.25
N ASN A 134 -13.26 -4.14 -17.68
CA ASN A 134 -14.22 -3.27 -18.38
C ASN A 134 -13.49 -2.39 -19.44
N TYR A 135 -12.18 -2.25 -19.33
CA TYR A 135 -11.37 -1.43 -20.24
C TYR A 135 -10.54 -2.30 -21.18
N CYS A 136 -9.77 -3.24 -20.63
CA CYS A 136 -9.00 -4.19 -21.44
C CYS A 136 -8.93 -5.54 -20.72
N LYS A 137 -9.49 -6.57 -21.34
CA LYS A 137 -9.51 -7.93 -20.77
C LYS A 137 -8.09 -8.48 -20.64
N GLY A 138 -7.71 -8.90 -19.43
CA GLY A 138 -6.42 -9.51 -19.15
C GLY A 138 -5.26 -8.53 -18.97
N VAL A 139 -5.49 -7.22 -19.03
CA VAL A 139 -4.46 -6.19 -18.94
C VAL A 139 -3.61 -6.30 -17.67
N VAL A 140 -4.24 -6.51 -16.50
CA VAL A 140 -3.51 -6.65 -15.23
C VAL A 140 -2.57 -7.85 -15.24
N SER A 141 -3.01 -8.99 -15.78
CA SER A 141 -2.16 -10.17 -15.89
C SER A 141 -0.95 -9.94 -16.81
N GLN A 142 -1.14 -9.20 -17.90
CA GLN A 142 -0.04 -8.84 -18.81
C GLN A 142 0.93 -7.86 -18.13
N ILE A 143 0.43 -6.85 -17.42
CA ILE A 143 1.28 -5.91 -16.66
C ILE A 143 2.05 -6.66 -15.57
N ALA A 144 1.42 -7.59 -14.85
CA ALA A 144 2.06 -8.40 -13.83
C ALA A 144 3.18 -9.30 -14.41
N GLN A 145 3.03 -9.80 -15.64
CA GLN A 145 4.10 -10.51 -16.33
C GLN A 145 5.23 -9.54 -16.72
N GLN A 146 4.89 -8.42 -17.36
CA GLN A 146 5.87 -7.42 -17.78
C GLN A 146 6.63 -6.80 -16.60
N SER A 147 6.00 -6.69 -15.43
CA SER A 147 6.68 -6.15 -14.24
C SER A 147 7.89 -6.97 -13.84
N LYS A 148 7.80 -8.31 -13.93
CA LYS A 148 8.92 -9.21 -13.66
C LYS A 148 10.08 -8.97 -14.64
N GLU A 149 9.76 -8.84 -15.94
CA GLU A 149 10.75 -8.58 -16.99
C GLU A 149 11.45 -7.23 -16.79
N LYS A 150 10.72 -6.25 -16.28
CA LYS A 150 11.22 -4.89 -15.97
C LYS A 150 11.92 -4.80 -14.60
N GLY A 151 11.90 -5.87 -13.79
CA GLY A 151 12.49 -5.89 -12.45
C GLY A 151 11.69 -5.10 -11.42
N TYR A 152 10.38 -4.95 -11.62
CA TYR A 152 9.45 -4.36 -10.66
C TYR A 152 8.73 -5.44 -9.85
N VAL A 153 8.41 -5.12 -8.58
CA VAL A 153 7.69 -6.00 -7.65
C VAL A 153 6.42 -5.30 -7.19
N TYR A 154 5.28 -5.99 -7.26
CA TYR A 154 4.03 -5.45 -6.73
C TYR A 154 3.58 -6.17 -5.46
N PHE A 155 2.87 -5.43 -4.63
CA PHE A 155 2.28 -5.95 -3.39
C PHE A 155 0.78 -5.66 -3.34
N ASP A 156 0.01 -6.70 -3.08
CA ASP A 156 -1.37 -6.58 -2.62
C ASP A 156 -1.39 -6.50 -1.08
N TRP A 157 -2.53 -6.75 -0.47
CA TRP A 157 -2.75 -6.77 0.97
C TRP A 157 -3.54 -8.00 1.40
N ASN A 158 -3.48 -8.33 2.67
CA ASN A 158 -4.29 -9.36 3.30
C ASN A 158 -5.03 -8.87 4.55
N VAL A 159 -4.94 -7.58 4.85
CA VAL A 159 -5.72 -6.87 5.87
C VAL A 159 -6.30 -5.61 5.22
N SER A 160 -7.63 -5.48 5.20
CA SER A 160 -8.32 -4.29 4.71
C SER A 160 -8.84 -3.48 5.89
N SER A 161 -8.52 -2.20 5.92
CA SER A 161 -9.07 -1.27 6.92
C SER A 161 -10.55 -0.94 6.71
N GLY A 162 -11.06 -1.12 5.48
CA GLY A 162 -12.41 -0.73 5.09
C GLY A 162 -12.56 0.76 4.73
N ASP A 163 -11.45 1.52 4.71
CA ASP A 163 -11.48 2.95 4.47
C ASP A 163 -11.65 3.34 2.98
N ALA A 164 -11.60 2.37 2.08
CA ALA A 164 -11.83 2.58 0.64
C ALA A 164 -13.31 2.86 0.27
N GLY A 165 -14.20 2.95 1.24
CA GLY A 165 -15.62 3.26 1.02
C GLY A 165 -16.59 2.42 1.86
N GLU A 166 -16.08 1.48 2.65
CA GLU A 166 -16.90 0.61 3.52
C GLU A 166 -17.19 1.29 4.87
N THR A 167 -16.34 2.23 5.30
CA THR A 167 -16.51 3.02 6.53
C THR A 167 -15.93 4.42 6.41
N ASN A 168 -16.36 5.30 7.32
CA ASN A 168 -15.77 6.61 7.59
C ASN A 168 -15.48 6.80 9.10
N SER A 169 -15.35 5.71 9.84
CA SER A 169 -15.14 5.69 11.28
C SER A 169 -13.75 5.14 11.63
N SER A 170 -13.00 5.91 12.41
CA SER A 170 -11.69 5.49 12.95
C SER A 170 -11.81 4.24 13.83
N ASP A 171 -12.91 4.07 14.56
CA ASP A 171 -13.15 2.89 15.39
C ASP A 171 -13.34 1.62 14.53
N VAL A 172 -14.06 1.75 13.42
CA VAL A 172 -14.25 0.63 12.49
C VAL A 172 -12.94 0.28 11.80
N VAL A 173 -12.16 1.26 11.36
CA VAL A 173 -10.80 1.08 10.80
C VAL A 173 -9.93 0.32 11.80
N PHE A 174 -9.86 0.77 13.04
CA PHE A 174 -9.10 0.11 14.10
C PHE A 174 -9.53 -1.35 14.29
N ASN A 175 -10.84 -1.60 14.45
CA ASN A 175 -11.36 -2.95 14.66
C ASN A 175 -11.12 -3.87 13.46
N ASN A 176 -11.28 -3.37 12.23
CA ASN A 176 -11.02 -4.13 11.02
C ASN A 176 -9.56 -4.55 10.93
N VAL A 177 -8.63 -3.64 11.19
CA VAL A 177 -7.19 -3.94 11.12
C VAL A 177 -6.81 -4.94 12.21
N THR A 178 -7.11 -4.66 13.48
CA THR A 178 -6.64 -5.47 14.61
C THR A 178 -7.21 -6.88 14.61
N SER A 179 -8.49 -7.05 14.26
CA SER A 179 -9.11 -8.38 14.17
C SER A 179 -8.50 -9.26 13.07
N GLN A 180 -8.25 -8.69 11.89
CA GLN A 180 -7.63 -9.41 10.77
C GLN A 180 -6.16 -9.71 11.03
N VAL A 181 -5.41 -8.80 11.67
CA VAL A 181 -4.02 -9.02 12.10
C VAL A 181 -3.96 -10.19 13.08
N ALA A 182 -4.84 -10.22 14.08
CA ALA A 182 -4.92 -11.33 15.04
C ALA A 182 -5.23 -12.67 14.34
N ALA A 183 -6.17 -12.66 13.39
CA ALA A 183 -6.51 -13.85 12.60
C ALA A 183 -5.33 -14.32 11.74
N ASN A 184 -4.64 -13.42 11.02
CA ASN A 184 -3.47 -13.78 10.22
C ASN A 184 -2.37 -14.43 11.06
N SER A 185 -2.13 -13.88 12.25
CA SER A 185 -1.12 -14.42 13.18
C SER A 185 -1.45 -15.85 13.62
N GLN A 186 -2.72 -16.17 13.87
CA GLN A 186 -3.16 -17.54 14.19
C GLN A 186 -2.90 -18.53 13.05
N TYR A 187 -2.95 -18.05 11.79
CA TYR A 187 -2.63 -18.84 10.60
C TYR A 187 -1.15 -18.81 10.20
N GLY A 188 -0.28 -18.28 11.05
CA GLY A 188 1.16 -18.22 10.77
C GLY A 188 1.55 -17.23 9.66
N LYS A 189 0.72 -16.21 9.38
CA LYS A 189 0.92 -15.28 8.27
C LYS A 189 1.28 -13.88 8.77
N PRO A 190 2.20 -13.16 8.08
CA PRO A 190 2.37 -11.74 8.28
C PRO A 190 1.15 -10.96 7.80
N SER A 191 1.03 -9.71 8.19
CA SER A 191 -0.06 -8.83 7.80
C SER A 191 0.44 -7.66 6.97
N VAL A 192 -0.10 -7.53 5.75
CA VAL A 192 0.05 -6.35 4.91
C VAL A 192 -1.26 -5.57 4.97
N VAL A 193 -1.23 -4.41 5.59
CA VAL A 193 -2.41 -3.59 5.89
C VAL A 193 -2.62 -2.56 4.79
N LEU A 194 -3.81 -2.53 4.18
CA LEU A 194 -4.24 -1.46 3.28
C LEU A 194 -4.95 -0.38 4.08
N GLN A 195 -4.44 0.83 4.01
CA GLN A 195 -5.06 2.09 4.44
C GLN A 195 -4.81 3.17 3.39
N HIS A 196 -5.47 4.32 3.53
CA HIS A 196 -5.30 5.48 2.66
C HIS A 196 -5.01 6.72 3.50
N ASP A 197 -3.89 7.40 3.25
CA ASP A 197 -3.49 8.62 3.96
C ASP A 197 -4.24 9.87 3.48
N ILE A 198 -5.09 9.73 2.48
CA ILE A 198 -6.02 10.75 2.01
C ILE A 198 -7.33 10.83 2.84
N LYS A 199 -7.46 9.96 3.85
CA LYS A 199 -8.66 9.86 4.72
C LYS A 199 -8.30 10.20 6.16
N ASP A 200 -8.89 11.28 6.70
CA ASP A 200 -8.66 11.72 8.07
C ASP A 200 -8.99 10.65 9.12
N PHE A 201 -10.13 10.00 9.00
CA PHE A 201 -10.55 8.95 9.92
C PHE A 201 -9.64 7.71 9.86
N SER A 202 -9.03 7.43 8.71
CA SER A 202 -8.04 6.36 8.57
C SER A 202 -6.73 6.72 9.28
N VAL A 203 -6.21 7.93 9.04
CA VAL A 203 -5.00 8.45 9.71
C VAL A 203 -5.22 8.54 11.23
N ASN A 204 -6.38 9.01 11.68
CA ASN A 204 -6.73 9.10 13.11
C ASN A 204 -6.79 7.74 13.82
N ALA A 205 -6.95 6.63 13.10
CA ALA A 205 -6.92 5.30 13.68
C ALA A 205 -5.50 4.76 13.89
N VAL A 206 -4.49 5.30 13.18
CA VAL A 206 -3.14 4.71 13.09
C VAL A 206 -2.45 4.64 14.45
N GLU A 207 -2.53 5.68 15.26
CA GLU A 207 -1.89 5.70 16.57
C GLU A 207 -2.38 4.54 17.46
N ARG A 208 -3.69 4.34 17.52
CA ARG A 208 -4.31 3.24 18.28
C ARG A 208 -3.92 1.86 17.71
N ILE A 209 -3.85 1.74 16.38
CA ILE A 209 -3.38 0.51 15.73
C ILE A 209 -1.95 0.20 16.14
N ILE A 210 -1.05 1.18 16.11
CA ILE A 210 0.34 1.01 16.52
C ILE A 210 0.43 0.57 17.98
N GLN A 211 -0.26 1.25 18.88
CA GLN A 211 -0.28 0.90 20.29
C GLN A 211 -0.74 -0.54 20.51
N TRP A 212 -1.87 -0.93 19.93
CA TRP A 212 -2.39 -2.28 20.04
C TRP A 212 -1.41 -3.32 19.49
N VAL A 213 -0.79 -3.07 18.34
CA VAL A 213 0.20 -3.97 17.72
C VAL A 213 1.38 -4.20 18.64
N LEU A 214 1.96 -3.12 19.20
CA LEU A 214 3.11 -3.22 20.11
C LEU A 214 2.75 -3.91 21.42
N GLU A 215 1.60 -3.60 22.02
CA GLU A 215 1.10 -4.23 23.26
C GLU A 215 0.83 -5.72 23.10
N ASN A 216 0.51 -6.18 21.88
CA ASN A 216 0.26 -7.60 21.59
C ASN A 216 1.52 -8.34 21.07
N GLY A 217 2.70 -7.71 21.17
CA GLY A 217 3.98 -8.33 20.85
C GLY A 217 4.22 -8.54 19.36
N TYR A 218 3.63 -7.68 18.50
CA TYR A 218 3.94 -7.58 17.09
C TYR A 218 5.02 -6.53 16.85
N SER A 219 5.60 -6.55 15.66
CA SER A 219 6.58 -5.56 15.18
C SER A 219 6.18 -5.03 13.81
N PHE A 220 6.71 -3.85 13.46
CA PHE A 220 6.49 -3.24 12.17
C PHE A 220 7.73 -3.32 11.29
N LYS A 221 7.52 -3.50 9.99
CA LYS A 221 8.55 -3.32 8.95
C LYS A 221 7.94 -2.63 7.73
N PRO A 222 8.71 -1.85 6.98
CA PRO A 222 8.33 -1.44 5.62
C PRO A 222 8.51 -2.61 4.65
N LEU A 223 7.80 -2.59 3.52
CA LEU A 223 7.97 -3.53 2.41
C LEU A 223 9.28 -3.26 1.67
#